data_b7e6b7a665bda1ee075ed5b06461fb9c
#
_entry.id   b7e6b7a665bda1ee075ed5b06461fb9c
#
_cell.length_a   1.000
_cell.length_b   1.000
_cell.length_c   1.000
_cell.angle_alpha   90.00
_cell.angle_beta   90.00
_cell.angle_gamma   90.00
#
_symmetry.space_group_name_H-M   'P 1'
#
loop_
_entity.id
_entity.type
_entity.pdbx_description
1 polymer ?
#
loop_
_entity_poly.entity_id
_entity_poly.type
_entity_poly.pdbx_seq_one_letter_code
_entity_poly.pdbx_strand_id
1 'polypeptide(L)'
;MVVGVDGTENSEPAIAEAFEAASLHGVDLVAVHAWRDSHLTTAFTSDPNGVALDWDAIATAEHAVLAERLAGWKEKYPDVAVRRVVVKDRPARQLNAESTSAQLVVVGRRGRGGISSMLLGSTSRHLMHTVWCPLLIVHSPVAS
;
A
#
# COMPACT_ATOMS: atom_id res chain seq x y z
N MET A 1 4.78 -10.27 8.13
CA MET A 1 3.78 -9.97 7.08
C MET A 1 4.03 -8.61 6.49
N VAL A 2 3.74 -8.44 5.22
CA VAL A 2 3.87 -7.14 4.52
C VAL A 2 2.55 -6.87 3.81
N VAL A 3 2.05 -5.63 3.87
CA VAL A 3 0.88 -5.21 3.12
C VAL A 3 1.19 -3.97 2.29
N GLY A 4 0.77 -3.98 1.03
CA GLY A 4 0.85 -2.81 0.17
C GLY A 4 -0.41 -1.96 0.31
N VAL A 5 -0.23 -0.67 0.56
CA VAL A 5 -1.32 0.29 0.76
C VAL A 5 -1.15 1.42 -0.26
N ASP A 6 -2.18 1.66 -1.06
CA ASP A 6 -2.13 2.69 -2.10
C ASP A 6 -2.67 4.06 -1.66
N GLY A 7 -3.14 4.16 -0.41
CA GLY A 7 -3.71 5.38 0.14
C GLY A 7 -5.20 5.58 -0.16
N THR A 8 -5.81 4.69 -0.95
CA THR A 8 -7.24 4.72 -1.26
C THR A 8 -7.98 3.59 -0.56
N GLU A 9 -9.29 3.62 -0.59
CA GLU A 9 -10.14 2.57 -0.03
C GLU A 9 -9.99 1.22 -0.75
N ASN A 10 -9.36 1.20 -1.94
CA ASN A 10 -9.07 -0.05 -2.65
C ASN A 10 -8.14 -0.97 -1.85
N SER A 11 -7.36 -0.43 -0.93
CA SER A 11 -6.45 -1.20 -0.08
C SER A 11 -7.11 -1.78 1.16
N GLU A 12 -8.32 -1.37 1.51
CA GLU A 12 -8.98 -1.82 2.75
C GLU A 12 -9.08 -3.34 2.87
N PRO A 13 -9.51 -4.09 1.83
CA PRO A 13 -9.58 -5.55 1.94
C PRO A 13 -8.21 -6.19 2.19
N ALA A 14 -7.15 -5.66 1.56
CA ALA A 14 -5.79 -6.17 1.76
C ALA A 14 -5.30 -5.87 3.19
N ILE A 15 -5.58 -4.68 3.71
CA ILE A 15 -5.23 -4.31 5.08
C ILE A 15 -5.92 -5.25 6.06
N ALA A 16 -7.22 -5.51 5.88
CA ALA A 16 -7.98 -6.42 6.73
C ALA A 16 -7.36 -7.81 6.79
N GLU A 17 -7.07 -8.38 5.62
CA GLU A 17 -6.46 -9.72 5.52
C GLU A 17 -5.06 -9.75 6.15
N ALA A 18 -4.27 -8.71 5.95
CA ALA A 18 -2.92 -8.64 6.49
C ALA A 18 -2.91 -8.57 8.02
N PHE A 19 -3.78 -7.78 8.61
CA PHE A 19 -3.91 -7.71 10.08
C PHE A 19 -4.37 -9.02 10.67
N GLU A 20 -5.39 -9.66 10.06
CA GLU A 20 -5.88 -10.95 10.51
C GLU A 20 -4.79 -12.02 10.45
N ALA A 21 -4.06 -12.09 9.32
CA ALA A 21 -2.97 -13.03 9.16
C ALA A 21 -1.84 -12.79 10.16
N ALA A 22 -1.45 -11.54 10.37
CA ALA A 22 -0.40 -11.19 11.32
C ALA A 22 -0.80 -11.56 12.76
N SER A 23 -2.04 -11.30 13.13
CA SER A 23 -2.57 -11.65 14.45
C SER A 23 -2.60 -13.17 14.65
N LEU A 24 -3.11 -13.91 13.66
CA LEU A 24 -3.18 -15.37 13.71
C LEU A 24 -1.81 -16.02 13.87
N HIS A 25 -0.80 -15.48 13.17
CA HIS A 25 0.55 -16.05 13.18
C HIS A 25 1.47 -15.44 14.23
N GLY A 26 0.98 -14.46 14.99
CA GLY A 26 1.75 -13.81 16.04
C GLY A 26 3.00 -13.10 15.52
N VAL A 27 2.91 -12.46 14.36
CA VAL A 27 4.03 -11.76 13.71
C VAL A 27 3.72 -10.28 13.50
N ASP A 28 4.79 -9.49 13.30
CA ASP A 28 4.66 -8.07 13.02
C ASP A 28 4.16 -7.84 11.59
N LEU A 29 3.57 -6.68 11.39
CA LEU A 29 3.09 -6.23 10.09
C LEU A 29 3.88 -5.01 9.61
N VAL A 30 4.38 -5.07 8.38
CA VAL A 30 4.99 -3.93 7.70
C VAL A 30 3.98 -3.40 6.70
N ALA A 31 3.55 -2.18 6.89
CA ALA A 31 2.63 -1.50 5.95
C ALA A 31 3.44 -0.57 5.05
N VAL A 32 3.43 -0.87 3.76
CA VAL A 32 4.21 -0.15 2.75
C VAL A 32 3.30 0.75 1.93
N HIS A 33 3.58 2.04 1.95
CA HIS A 33 2.94 3.02 1.10
C HIS A 33 4.02 3.71 0.26
N ALA A 34 4.08 3.35 -1.01
CA ALA A 34 5.00 3.95 -1.96
C ALA A 34 4.24 4.95 -2.84
N TRP A 35 4.79 6.14 -3.00
CA TRP A 35 4.19 7.19 -3.81
C TRP A 35 5.18 7.67 -4.86
N ARG A 36 4.65 8.20 -5.97
CA ARG A 36 5.45 8.68 -7.11
C ARG A 36 4.97 10.06 -7.55
N ASP A 37 5.88 10.77 -8.23
CA ASP A 37 5.60 12.11 -8.78
C ASP A 37 4.37 12.12 -9.67
N SER A 38 4.14 11.05 -10.42
CA SER A 38 3.00 10.92 -11.32
C SER A 38 1.63 10.98 -10.63
N HIS A 39 1.57 10.62 -9.35
CA HIS A 39 0.33 10.71 -8.56
C HIS A 39 0.04 12.15 -8.11
N LEU A 40 1.06 13.00 -8.14
CA LEU A 40 0.99 14.37 -7.61
C LEU A 40 0.72 15.40 -8.70
N THR A 41 1.01 15.07 -9.96
CA THR A 41 0.91 16.01 -11.08
C THR A 41 -0.49 16.56 -11.29
N THR A 42 -1.53 15.81 -10.98
CA THR A 42 -2.90 16.27 -11.10
C THR A 42 -3.37 17.14 -9.93
N ALA A 43 -2.75 16.97 -8.75
CA ALA A 43 -3.15 17.70 -7.55
C ALA A 43 -2.37 18.99 -7.32
N PHE A 44 -1.13 19.07 -7.81
CA PHE A 44 -0.20 20.16 -7.49
C PHE A 44 0.29 20.95 -8.70
N THR A 45 -0.03 20.53 -9.93
CA THR A 45 0.41 21.23 -11.15
C THR A 45 -0.52 22.36 -11.62
N SER A 46 -1.53 22.67 -10.85
CA SER A 46 -2.44 23.76 -11.21
C SER A 46 -1.94 25.15 -10.83
N ASP A 47 -0.70 25.27 -10.33
CA ASP A 47 -0.11 26.58 -10.10
C ASP A 47 0.66 27.04 -11.35
N PRO A 48 0.14 28.04 -12.08
CA PRO A 48 0.80 28.54 -13.30
C PRO A 48 2.11 29.27 -13.03
N ASN A 49 2.46 29.51 -11.76
CA ASN A 49 3.68 30.23 -11.39
C ASN A 49 4.87 29.32 -11.13
N GLY A 50 4.73 27.99 -11.32
CA GLY A 50 5.84 27.05 -11.24
C GLY A 50 6.48 26.95 -9.86
N VAL A 51 5.67 27.02 -8.81
CA VAL A 51 6.17 26.83 -7.44
C VAL A 51 6.76 25.44 -7.32
N ALA A 52 8.03 25.35 -6.90
CA ALA A 52 8.69 24.08 -6.67
C ALA A 52 7.88 23.26 -5.66
N LEU A 53 7.64 21.98 -5.98
CA LEU A 53 6.95 21.06 -5.09
C LEU A 53 7.74 20.91 -3.78
N ASP A 54 7.04 21.09 -2.66
CA ASP A 54 7.62 20.86 -1.34
C ASP A 54 7.52 19.35 -1.02
N TRP A 55 8.60 18.64 -1.31
CA TRP A 55 8.66 17.19 -1.12
C TRP A 55 8.48 16.80 0.35
N ASP A 56 8.94 17.58 1.29
CA ASP A 56 8.78 17.31 2.72
C ASP A 56 7.32 17.41 3.14
N ALA A 57 6.60 18.40 2.65
CA ALA A 57 5.17 18.54 2.90
C ALA A 57 4.37 17.39 2.30
N ILE A 58 4.75 16.95 1.10
CA ILE A 58 4.10 15.81 0.43
C ILE A 58 4.37 14.53 1.22
N ALA A 59 5.61 14.29 1.62
CA ALA A 59 5.96 13.12 2.42
C ALA A 59 5.18 13.09 3.75
N THR A 60 5.05 14.21 4.41
CA THR A 60 4.25 14.33 5.64
C THR A 60 2.79 13.98 5.39
N ALA A 61 2.21 14.48 4.29
CA ALA A 61 0.84 14.16 3.91
C ALA A 61 0.65 12.67 3.63
N GLU A 62 1.62 12.04 2.95
CA GLU A 62 1.56 10.62 2.66
C GLU A 62 1.68 9.75 3.92
N HIS A 63 2.49 10.16 4.89
CA HIS A 63 2.53 9.52 6.20
C HIS A 63 1.18 9.61 6.92
N ALA A 64 0.52 10.77 6.86
CA ALA A 64 -0.79 10.97 7.47
C ALA A 64 -1.86 10.08 6.81
N VAL A 65 -1.83 9.95 5.49
CA VAL A 65 -2.75 9.08 4.74
C VAL A 65 -2.61 7.63 5.21
N LEU A 66 -1.38 7.13 5.31
CA LEU A 66 -1.14 5.76 5.77
C LEU A 66 -1.60 5.56 7.22
N ALA A 67 -1.27 6.50 8.10
CA ALA A 67 -1.69 6.43 9.50
C ALA A 67 -3.21 6.38 9.64
N GLU A 68 -3.92 7.18 8.86
CA GLU A 68 -5.38 7.21 8.85
C GLU A 68 -5.97 5.87 8.40
N ARG A 69 -5.43 5.28 7.31
CA ARG A 69 -5.90 3.99 6.81
C ARG A 69 -5.69 2.85 7.81
N LEU A 70 -4.66 2.93 8.64
CA LEU A 70 -4.32 1.88 9.60
C LEU A 70 -4.97 2.03 10.97
N ALA A 71 -5.44 3.23 11.32
CA ALA A 71 -5.86 3.56 12.70
C ALA A 71 -6.92 2.61 13.27
N GLY A 72 -8.02 2.38 12.56
CA GLY A 72 -9.09 1.48 13.01
C GLY A 72 -8.66 0.03 13.10
N TRP A 73 -7.77 -0.39 12.22
CA TRP A 73 -7.24 -1.76 12.22
C TRP A 73 -6.30 -2.00 13.39
N LYS A 74 -5.49 -1.02 13.75
CA LYS A 74 -4.62 -1.10 14.92
C LYS A 74 -5.42 -1.21 16.22
N GLU A 75 -6.56 -0.54 16.31
CA GLU A 75 -7.47 -0.68 17.44
C GLU A 75 -8.12 -2.07 17.51
N LYS A 76 -8.49 -2.62 16.36
CA LYS A 76 -9.11 -3.94 16.25
C LYS A 76 -8.11 -5.06 16.56
N TYR A 77 -6.84 -4.88 16.20
CA TYR A 77 -5.78 -5.87 16.38
C TYR A 77 -4.62 -5.27 17.19
N PRO A 78 -4.82 -5.00 18.49
CA PRO A 78 -3.79 -4.34 19.30
C PRO A 78 -2.56 -5.22 19.56
N ASP A 79 -2.66 -6.51 19.32
CA ASP A 79 -1.56 -7.47 19.44
C ASP A 79 -0.58 -7.41 18.26
N VAL A 80 -0.95 -6.76 17.16
CA VAL A 80 -0.10 -6.66 15.97
C VAL A 80 0.73 -5.39 16.01
N ALA A 81 2.06 -5.55 16.09
CA ALA A 81 3.00 -4.43 15.96
C ALA A 81 3.12 -4.05 14.49
N VAL A 82 2.95 -2.77 14.19
CA VAL A 82 2.95 -2.27 12.81
C VAL A 82 4.13 -1.32 12.58
N ARG A 83 4.96 -1.65 11.59
CA ARG A 83 6.00 -0.76 11.08
C ARG A 83 5.49 -0.13 9.78
N ARG A 84 5.51 1.19 9.71
CA ARG A 84 5.07 1.93 8.53
C ARG A 84 6.28 2.30 7.67
N VAL A 85 6.19 2.01 6.38
CA VAL A 85 7.21 2.36 5.38
C VAL A 85 6.54 3.26 4.35
N VAL A 86 6.91 4.53 4.35
CA VAL A 86 6.40 5.51 3.40
C VAL A 86 7.58 6.03 2.60
N VAL A 87 7.59 5.74 1.31
CA VAL A 87 8.74 6.05 0.45
C VAL A 87 8.29 6.62 -0.89
N LYS A 88 9.14 7.47 -1.47
CA LYS A 88 8.99 7.93 -2.84
C LYS A 88 9.66 6.92 -3.76
N ASP A 89 8.89 5.93 -4.22
CA ASP A 89 9.40 4.84 -5.05
C ASP A 89 8.23 4.16 -5.78
N ARG A 90 8.55 3.18 -6.61
CA ARG A 90 7.57 2.30 -7.23
C ARG A 90 7.10 1.27 -6.19
N PRO A 91 5.78 1.07 -6.04
CA PRO A 91 5.27 0.13 -5.04
C PRO A 91 5.84 -1.28 -5.17
N ALA A 92 5.90 -1.81 -6.38
CA ALA A 92 6.41 -3.16 -6.61
C ALA A 92 7.87 -3.32 -6.18
N ARG A 93 8.70 -2.31 -6.43
CA ARG A 93 10.11 -2.34 -6.04
C ARG A 93 10.27 -2.40 -4.52
N GLN A 94 9.54 -1.57 -3.80
CA GLN A 94 9.61 -1.54 -2.34
C GLN A 94 9.04 -2.82 -1.73
N LEU A 95 7.93 -3.32 -2.27
CA LEU A 95 7.33 -4.56 -1.80
C LEU A 95 8.24 -5.77 -2.05
N ASN A 96 8.92 -5.81 -3.18
CA ASN A 96 9.93 -6.84 -3.45
C ASN A 96 11.07 -6.79 -2.43
N ALA A 97 11.55 -5.60 -2.10
CA ALA A 97 12.62 -5.46 -1.11
C ALA A 97 12.18 -5.99 0.26
N GLU A 98 10.97 -5.67 0.69
CA GLU A 98 10.43 -6.15 1.96
C GLU A 98 10.12 -7.65 1.94
N SER A 99 9.80 -8.21 0.77
CA SER A 99 9.44 -9.63 0.65
C SER A 99 10.59 -10.58 0.96
N THR A 100 11.84 -10.14 0.87
CA THR A 100 13.00 -10.99 1.15
C THR A 100 13.06 -11.49 2.59
N SER A 101 12.44 -10.77 3.52
CA SER A 101 12.38 -11.15 4.93
C SER A 101 10.95 -11.37 5.44
N ALA A 102 9.98 -11.41 4.54
CA ALA A 102 8.57 -11.57 4.88
C ALA A 102 8.10 -13.02 4.74
N GLN A 103 7.08 -13.39 5.49
CA GLN A 103 6.40 -14.68 5.37
C GLN A 103 5.27 -14.62 4.35
N LEU A 104 4.72 -13.44 4.10
CA LEU A 104 3.62 -13.21 3.18
C LEU A 104 3.56 -11.73 2.80
N VAL A 105 3.32 -11.47 1.52
CA VAL A 105 2.98 -10.13 1.01
C VAL A 105 1.51 -10.12 0.62
N VAL A 106 0.77 -9.14 1.09
CA VAL A 106 -0.67 -8.97 0.81
C VAL A 106 -0.86 -7.67 0.04
N VAL A 107 -1.55 -7.74 -1.08
CA VAL A 107 -1.90 -6.56 -1.88
C VAL A 107 -3.33 -6.67 -2.38
N GLY A 108 -3.94 -5.52 -2.69
CA GLY A 108 -5.21 -5.50 -3.39
C GLY A 108 -5.04 -5.90 -4.86
N ARG A 109 -6.11 -6.32 -5.47
CA ARG A 109 -6.12 -6.69 -6.89
C ARG A 109 -5.76 -5.52 -7.79
N ARG A 110 -6.19 -4.31 -7.43
CA ARG A 110 -5.92 -3.07 -8.16
C ARG A 110 -5.50 -1.98 -7.19
N GLY A 111 -4.59 -1.12 -7.65
CA GLY A 111 -4.17 0.04 -6.88
C GLY A 111 -4.80 1.33 -7.39
N ARG A 112 -4.18 2.44 -6.99
CA ARG A 112 -4.59 3.79 -7.38
C ARG A 112 -4.58 3.95 -8.91
N GLY A 113 -5.68 4.48 -9.46
CA GLY A 113 -5.81 4.75 -10.90
C GLY A 113 -6.01 3.51 -11.76
N GLY A 114 -6.32 2.37 -11.16
CA GLY A 114 -6.58 1.14 -11.90
C GLY A 114 -7.78 1.27 -12.84
N ILE A 115 -7.62 0.78 -14.07
CA ILE A 115 -8.71 0.71 -15.04
C ILE A 115 -9.63 -0.45 -14.64
N SER A 116 -10.93 -0.18 -14.55
CA SER A 116 -11.91 -1.16 -14.07
C SER A 116 -12.00 -2.43 -14.95
N SER A 117 -11.54 -2.34 -16.20
CA SER A 117 -11.53 -3.48 -17.13
C SER A 117 -10.34 -4.43 -16.92
N MET A 118 -9.33 -4.04 -16.14
CA MET A 118 -8.16 -4.88 -15.90
C MET A 118 -8.40 -5.84 -14.75
N LEU A 119 -8.03 -7.10 -14.94
CA LEU A 119 -8.13 -8.13 -13.88
C LEU A 119 -7.18 -7.86 -12.72
N LEU A 120 -5.96 -7.41 -13.02
CA LEU A 120 -4.95 -7.10 -12.02
C LEU A 120 -4.31 -5.74 -12.31
N GLY A 121 -3.96 -5.02 -11.24
CA GLY A 121 -3.16 -3.80 -11.34
C GLY A 121 -1.70 -4.11 -11.69
N SER A 122 -0.97 -3.06 -12.07
CA SER A 122 0.45 -3.19 -12.47
C SER A 122 1.32 -3.73 -11.33
N THR A 123 1.11 -3.27 -10.10
CA THR A 123 1.86 -3.72 -8.94
C THR A 123 1.64 -5.20 -8.67
N SER A 124 0.38 -5.65 -8.62
CA SER A 124 0.04 -7.06 -8.38
C SER A 124 0.63 -7.96 -9.46
N ARG A 125 0.50 -7.55 -10.71
CA ARG A 125 1.04 -8.31 -11.85
C ARG A 125 2.56 -8.45 -11.77
N HIS A 126 3.25 -7.36 -11.46
CA HIS A 126 4.70 -7.36 -11.34
C HIS A 126 5.16 -8.28 -10.20
N LEU A 127 4.51 -8.20 -9.05
CA LEU A 127 4.84 -9.01 -7.87
C LEU A 127 4.68 -10.50 -8.11
N MET A 128 3.71 -10.91 -8.93
CA MET A 128 3.50 -12.33 -9.26
C MET A 128 4.75 -12.98 -9.84
N HIS A 129 5.62 -12.20 -10.49
CA HIS A 129 6.82 -12.70 -11.14
C HIS A 129 8.11 -12.44 -10.35
N THR A 130 8.07 -11.58 -9.34
CA THR A 130 9.30 -11.07 -8.72
C THR A 130 9.37 -11.24 -7.21
N VAL A 131 8.26 -11.48 -6.52
CA VAL A 131 8.22 -11.56 -5.06
C VAL A 131 8.98 -12.80 -4.55
N TRP A 132 9.64 -12.64 -3.40
CA TRP A 132 10.49 -13.68 -2.79
C TRP A 132 9.77 -14.55 -1.77
N CYS A 133 8.48 -14.34 -1.54
CA CYS A 133 7.68 -15.11 -0.59
C CYS A 133 6.27 -15.29 -1.15
N PRO A 134 5.37 -16.04 -0.48
CA PRO A 134 3.99 -16.15 -0.91
C PRO A 134 3.32 -14.79 -1.04
N LEU A 135 2.47 -14.65 -2.05
CA LEU A 135 1.73 -13.43 -2.38
C LEU A 135 0.24 -13.70 -2.32
N LEU A 136 -0.47 -12.91 -1.53
CA LEU A 136 -1.93 -12.94 -1.47
C LEU A 136 -2.46 -11.68 -2.17
N ILE A 137 -3.24 -11.89 -3.22
CA ILE A 137 -3.93 -10.80 -3.92
C ILE A 137 -5.39 -10.82 -3.51
N VAL A 138 -5.83 -9.76 -2.83
CA VAL A 138 -7.17 -9.69 -2.24
C VAL A 138 -8.11 -8.97 -3.18
N HIS A 139 -9.23 -9.61 -3.47
CA HIS A 139 -10.31 -9.00 -4.25
C HIS A 139 -11.25 -8.23 -3.34
N SER A 140 -11.61 -7.02 -3.75
CA SER A 140 -12.75 -6.36 -3.13
C SER A 140 -14.02 -7.14 -3.48
N PRO A 141 -14.92 -7.35 -2.53
CA PRO A 141 -16.23 -7.90 -2.89
C PRO A 141 -16.86 -7.00 -3.94
N VAL A 142 -17.34 -7.62 -5.01
CA VAL A 142 -18.09 -6.88 -6.04
C VAL A 142 -19.34 -6.36 -5.36
N ALA A 143 -19.52 -5.03 -5.32
CA ALA A 143 -20.77 -4.45 -4.90
C ALA A 143 -21.84 -4.88 -5.91
N SER A 144 -22.64 -5.82 -5.51
CA SER A 144 -23.80 -6.26 -6.30
C SER A 144 -24.95 -5.29 -6.16
#